data_b1ee416e10f200166c46155048b9c2c6
#
_entry.id   b1ee416e10f200166c46155048b9c2c6
#
_cell.length_a   1.000
_cell.length_b   1.000
_cell.length_c   1.000
_cell.angle_alpha   90.00
_cell.angle_beta   90.00
_cell.angle_gamma   90.00
#
_symmetry.space_group_name_H-M   'P 1'
#
loop_
_entity.id
_entity.type
_entity.pdbx_description
1 polymer ?
#
loop_
_entity_poly.entity_id
_entity_poly.type
_entity_poly.pdbx_seq_one_letter_code
_entity_poly.pdbx_strand_id
1 'polypeptide(L)'
;MSEHQFEHVEAALEHAGVRPRPPQNPEAVAFADLSGYTQLTDESGDEVAAEIALTLAQLVNQIAARHRGSVVKMLGDGVYFHFRDPSDAVRGSLEIVERARSEGLPPAHVGVNAGPMIYDEGDYFGGTVNIAARIASHATADQVLVGEDLERSVEPVGFRLVEVGPVELKGVRKPVTIYQALREDC
;
A
#
# COMPACT_ATOMS: atom_id res chain seq x y z
N MET A 1 5.67 15.11 8.35
CA MET A 1 6.72 15.96 7.76
C MET A 1 6.05 17.07 6.96
N SER A 2 6.48 18.33 7.12
CA SER A 2 5.89 19.48 6.41
C SER A 2 6.54 19.63 5.02
N GLU A 3 5.85 20.30 4.06
CA GLU A 3 6.41 20.66 2.75
C GLU A 3 7.81 21.28 2.85
N HIS A 4 8.04 22.09 3.90
CA HIS A 4 9.33 22.72 4.18
C HIS A 4 10.48 21.72 4.47
N GLN A 5 10.18 20.56 5.03
CA GLN A 5 11.21 19.53 5.26
C GLN A 5 11.52 18.75 3.97
N PHE A 6 10.58 18.66 3.07
CA PHE A 6 10.76 18.07 1.74
C PHE A 6 11.73 18.91 0.89
N GLU A 7 11.51 20.22 0.82
CA GLU A 7 12.38 21.15 0.10
C GLU A 7 13.82 21.17 0.63
N HIS A 8 13.99 21.03 1.95
CA HIS A 8 15.33 20.96 2.56
C HIS A 8 16.10 19.68 2.23
N VAL A 9 15.42 18.54 2.11
CA VAL A 9 16.05 17.27 1.74
C VAL A 9 16.41 17.25 0.25
N GLU A 10 15.56 17.76 -0.61
CA GLU A 10 15.87 17.92 -2.04
C GLU A 10 17.07 18.86 -2.25
N ALA A 11 17.12 20.00 -1.57
CA ALA A 11 18.23 20.92 -1.63
C ALA A 11 19.55 20.31 -1.09
N ALA A 12 19.49 19.46 -0.08
CA ALA A 12 20.65 18.77 0.48
C ALA A 12 21.20 17.71 -0.49
N LEU A 13 20.30 16.98 -1.18
CA LEU A 13 20.67 15.98 -2.18
C LEU A 13 21.27 16.63 -3.46
N GLU A 14 20.74 17.78 -3.88
CA GLU A 14 21.31 18.57 -4.98
C GLU A 14 22.72 19.09 -4.66
N HIS A 15 22.96 19.51 -3.41
CA HIS A 15 24.28 19.97 -2.95
C HIS A 15 25.32 18.84 -2.89
N ALA A 16 24.88 17.60 -2.66
CA ALA A 16 25.74 16.42 -2.66
C ALA A 16 26.04 15.88 -4.07
N GLY A 17 25.55 16.54 -5.14
CA GLY A 17 25.75 16.09 -6.52
C GLY A 17 24.97 14.84 -6.89
N VAL A 18 24.11 14.38 -6.01
CA VAL A 18 23.18 13.27 -6.26
C VAL A 18 21.91 13.89 -6.84
N ARG A 19 21.87 14.01 -8.16
CA ARG A 19 20.59 14.30 -8.81
C ARG A 19 19.72 13.05 -8.72
N PRO A 20 18.62 13.06 -7.96
CA PRO A 20 17.62 12.02 -8.09
C PRO A 20 17.12 12.09 -9.53
N ARG A 21 17.41 11.08 -10.33
CA ARG A 21 16.75 10.94 -11.62
C ARG A 21 15.26 10.72 -11.27
N PRO A 22 14.35 11.60 -11.68
CA PRO A 22 12.94 11.32 -11.45
C PRO A 22 12.67 9.95 -12.07
N PRO A 23 12.10 9.00 -11.31
CA PRO A 23 11.76 7.71 -11.86
C PRO A 23 10.83 7.96 -13.05
N GLN A 24 11.10 7.30 -14.18
CA GLN A 24 10.23 7.40 -15.37
C GLN A 24 8.81 6.90 -15.06
N ASN A 25 8.67 6.09 -14.00
CA ASN A 25 7.42 5.71 -13.36
C ASN A 25 7.58 5.93 -11.86
N PRO A 26 6.59 6.52 -11.17
CA PRO A 26 6.62 6.65 -9.72
C PRO A 26 6.59 5.27 -9.08
N GLU A 27 7.32 5.12 -7.98
CA GLU A 27 7.24 3.92 -7.14
C GLU A 27 5.93 3.89 -6.36
N ALA A 28 5.51 2.72 -5.92
CA ALA A 28 4.27 2.51 -5.18
C ALA A 28 4.52 1.87 -3.82
N VAL A 29 3.66 2.22 -2.88
CA VAL A 29 3.60 1.59 -1.55
C VAL A 29 2.18 1.13 -1.27
N ALA A 30 2.09 0.10 -0.46
CA ALA A 30 0.83 -0.51 -0.06
C ALA A 30 0.82 -0.89 1.42
N PHE A 31 -0.37 -0.84 1.98
CA PHE A 31 -0.66 -1.31 3.33
C PHE A 31 -1.76 -2.36 3.24
N ALA A 32 -1.47 -3.57 3.69
CA ALA A 32 -2.44 -4.64 3.84
C ALA A 32 -2.82 -4.80 5.31
N ASP A 33 -4.09 -5.00 5.58
CA ASP A 33 -4.64 -5.17 6.91
C ASP A 33 -5.75 -6.21 6.91
N LEU A 34 -6.07 -6.77 8.08
CA LEU A 34 -7.13 -7.75 8.25
C LEU A 34 -8.39 -7.11 8.83
N SER A 35 -9.52 -7.38 8.21
CA SER A 35 -10.81 -6.93 8.73
C SER A 35 -11.23 -7.76 9.94
N GLY A 36 -11.68 -7.07 11.00
CA GLY A 36 -12.15 -7.74 12.23
C GLY A 36 -11.07 -8.30 13.14
N TYR A 37 -9.79 -7.92 12.94
CA TYR A 37 -8.67 -8.43 13.73
C TYR A 37 -8.79 -8.13 15.23
N THR A 38 -9.24 -6.95 15.62
CA THR A 38 -9.46 -6.60 17.04
C THR A 38 -10.47 -7.53 17.70
N GLN A 39 -11.59 -7.78 17.04
CA GLN A 39 -12.60 -8.71 17.54
C GLN A 39 -12.04 -10.15 17.63
N LEU A 40 -11.29 -10.57 16.63
CA LEU A 40 -10.62 -11.87 16.64
C LEU A 40 -9.67 -12.02 17.83
N THR A 41 -8.87 -10.99 18.13
CA THR A 41 -7.97 -10.97 19.29
C THR A 41 -8.73 -11.11 20.60
N ASP A 42 -9.84 -10.39 20.73
CA ASP A 42 -10.70 -10.46 21.93
C ASP A 42 -11.36 -11.82 22.11
N GLU A 43 -11.76 -12.48 21.03
CA GLU A 43 -12.44 -13.78 21.05
C GLU A 43 -11.50 -14.98 21.16
N SER A 44 -10.35 -14.93 20.49
CA SER A 44 -9.44 -16.07 20.30
C SER A 44 -8.11 -15.97 21.06
N GLY A 45 -7.83 -14.80 21.63
CA GLY A 45 -6.61 -14.52 22.39
C GLY A 45 -5.41 -14.10 21.55
N ASP A 46 -4.41 -13.58 22.24
CA ASP A 46 -3.23 -12.94 21.62
C ASP A 46 -2.36 -13.93 20.81
N GLU A 47 -2.26 -15.19 21.24
CA GLU A 47 -1.43 -16.20 20.53
C GLU A 47 -2.00 -16.50 19.16
N VAL A 48 -3.32 -16.74 19.05
CA VAL A 48 -3.99 -17.02 17.77
C VAL A 48 -3.93 -15.79 16.88
N ALA A 49 -4.14 -14.62 17.44
CA ALA A 49 -4.05 -13.35 16.70
C ALA A 49 -2.63 -13.13 16.14
N ALA A 50 -1.59 -13.41 16.93
CA ALA A 50 -0.20 -13.31 16.50
C ALA A 50 0.14 -14.31 15.37
N GLU A 51 -0.34 -15.55 15.44
CA GLU A 51 -0.16 -16.51 14.36
C GLU A 51 -0.81 -16.06 13.04
N ILE A 52 -2.00 -15.50 13.12
CA ILE A 52 -2.72 -14.96 11.97
C ILE A 52 -1.96 -13.77 11.36
N ALA A 53 -1.47 -12.84 12.17
CA ALA A 53 -0.67 -11.70 11.71
C ALA A 53 0.64 -12.16 11.04
N LEU A 54 1.33 -13.16 11.60
CA LEU A 54 2.53 -13.74 11.00
C LEU A 54 2.23 -14.45 9.69
N THR A 55 1.11 -15.15 9.60
CA THR A 55 0.67 -15.83 8.37
C THR A 55 0.41 -14.79 7.27
N LEU A 56 -0.28 -13.69 7.59
CA LEU A 56 -0.46 -12.59 6.65
C LEU A 56 0.88 -12.01 6.18
N ALA A 57 1.80 -11.76 7.11
CA ALA A 57 3.11 -11.21 6.76
C ALA A 57 3.92 -12.13 5.83
N GLN A 58 3.87 -13.44 6.06
CA GLN A 58 4.51 -14.43 5.19
C GLN A 58 3.86 -14.45 3.80
N LEU A 59 2.53 -14.42 3.74
CA LEU A 59 1.78 -14.35 2.49
C LEU A 59 2.14 -13.11 1.68
N VAL A 60 2.13 -11.94 2.33
CA VAL A 60 2.49 -10.67 1.68
C VAL A 60 3.93 -10.71 1.19
N ASN A 61 4.86 -11.23 1.98
CA ASN A 61 6.27 -11.34 1.59
C ASN A 61 6.46 -12.22 0.34
N GLN A 62 5.79 -13.37 0.28
CA GLN A 62 5.85 -14.26 -0.89
C GLN A 62 5.27 -13.61 -2.14
N ILE A 63 4.13 -12.94 -2.02
CA ILE A 63 3.45 -12.31 -3.15
C ILE A 63 4.23 -11.07 -3.60
N ALA A 64 4.68 -10.22 -2.68
CA ALA A 64 5.48 -9.07 -3.01
C ALA A 64 6.74 -9.45 -3.79
N ALA A 65 7.47 -10.47 -3.33
CA ALA A 65 8.67 -10.96 -4.02
C ALA A 65 8.34 -11.45 -5.45
N ARG A 66 7.23 -12.14 -5.64
CA ARG A 66 6.78 -12.62 -6.95
C ARG A 66 6.47 -11.48 -7.92
N HIS A 67 5.94 -10.38 -7.42
CA HIS A 67 5.63 -9.16 -8.17
C HIS A 67 6.74 -8.11 -8.12
N ARG A 68 7.98 -8.49 -7.83
CA ARG A 68 9.16 -7.60 -7.79
C ARG A 68 9.06 -6.47 -6.77
N GLY A 69 8.33 -6.73 -5.69
CA GLY A 69 8.22 -5.86 -4.53
C GLY A 69 8.94 -6.43 -3.30
N SER A 70 8.83 -5.73 -2.21
CA SER A 70 9.42 -6.13 -0.92
C SER A 70 8.59 -5.64 0.25
N VAL A 71 8.56 -6.42 1.32
CA VAL A 71 8.02 -5.97 2.59
C VAL A 71 8.97 -4.96 3.22
N VAL A 72 8.43 -3.82 3.66
CA VAL A 72 9.18 -2.80 4.40
C VAL A 72 9.17 -3.14 5.88
N LYS A 73 7.99 -3.33 6.47
CA LYS A 73 7.83 -3.72 7.88
C LYS A 73 6.42 -4.22 8.21
N MET A 74 6.32 -4.94 9.32
CA MET A 74 5.06 -5.25 9.96
C MET A 74 4.60 -4.07 10.83
N LEU A 75 3.29 -3.85 10.89
CA LEU A 75 2.62 -2.81 11.67
C LEU A 75 1.46 -3.45 12.47
N GLY A 76 1.78 -4.17 13.55
CA GLY A 76 0.78 -4.92 14.29
C GLY A 76 0.20 -6.05 13.42
N ASP A 77 -1.08 -5.97 13.10
CA ASP A 77 -1.83 -6.87 12.21
C ASP A 77 -1.77 -6.48 10.73
N GLY A 78 -1.06 -5.39 10.42
CA GLY A 78 -0.86 -4.89 9.07
C GLY A 78 0.54 -5.12 8.55
N VAL A 79 0.70 -5.02 7.23
CA VAL A 79 1.97 -5.15 6.53
C VAL A 79 2.14 -3.97 5.59
N TYR A 80 3.30 -3.33 5.69
CA TYR A 80 3.72 -2.25 4.81
C TYR A 80 4.72 -2.78 3.79
N PHE A 81 4.48 -2.58 2.50
CA PHE A 81 5.29 -3.11 1.43
C PHE A 81 5.39 -2.14 0.25
N HIS A 82 6.39 -2.35 -0.59
CA HIS A 82 6.83 -1.44 -1.63
C HIS A 82 7.02 -2.16 -2.96
N PHE A 83 6.75 -1.45 -4.05
CA PHE A 83 7.00 -1.89 -5.43
C PHE A 83 7.64 -0.77 -6.26
N ARG A 84 8.53 -1.15 -7.15
CA ARG A 84 9.10 -0.21 -8.14
C ARG A 84 8.10 0.14 -9.25
N ASP A 85 7.19 -0.78 -9.55
CA ASP A 85 6.17 -0.61 -10.59
C ASP A 85 4.78 -0.56 -9.94
N PRO A 86 4.01 0.53 -10.15
CA PRO A 86 2.67 0.65 -9.62
C PRO A 86 1.70 -0.45 -10.10
N SER A 87 1.87 -0.96 -11.32
CA SER A 87 1.04 -2.04 -11.83
C SER A 87 1.30 -3.36 -11.10
N ASP A 88 2.54 -3.63 -10.73
CA ASP A 88 2.89 -4.78 -9.88
C ASP A 88 2.29 -4.64 -8.48
N ALA A 89 2.26 -3.42 -7.95
CA ALA A 89 1.61 -3.15 -6.67
C ALA A 89 0.12 -3.51 -6.69
N VAL A 90 -0.59 -3.15 -7.75
CA VAL A 90 -2.01 -3.49 -7.90
C VAL A 90 -2.21 -5.00 -8.05
N ARG A 91 -1.45 -5.65 -8.94
CA ARG A 91 -1.55 -7.10 -9.15
C ARG A 91 -1.22 -7.90 -7.90
N GLY A 92 -0.14 -7.52 -7.20
CA GLY A 92 0.23 -8.14 -5.93
C GLY A 92 -0.83 -7.96 -4.86
N SER A 93 -1.41 -6.76 -4.75
CA SER A 93 -2.47 -6.45 -3.78
C SER A 93 -3.75 -7.26 -4.03
N LEU A 94 -4.15 -7.42 -5.28
CA LEU A 94 -5.29 -8.27 -5.66
C LEU A 94 -5.03 -9.74 -5.30
N GLU A 95 -3.83 -10.25 -5.57
CA GLU A 95 -3.45 -11.62 -5.20
C GLU A 95 -3.44 -11.80 -3.67
N ILE A 96 -3.00 -10.82 -2.90
CA ILE A 96 -3.02 -10.88 -1.43
C ILE A 96 -4.45 -11.07 -0.91
N VAL A 97 -5.37 -10.25 -1.37
CA VAL A 97 -6.78 -10.32 -0.94
C VAL A 97 -7.42 -11.67 -1.30
N GLU A 98 -7.18 -12.17 -2.49
CA GLU A 98 -7.70 -13.46 -2.93
C GLU A 98 -7.11 -14.63 -2.13
N ARG A 99 -5.79 -14.63 -1.95
CA ARG A 99 -5.10 -15.71 -1.24
C ARG A 99 -5.34 -15.69 0.26
N ALA A 100 -5.48 -14.52 0.88
CA ALA A 100 -5.87 -14.43 2.28
C ALA A 100 -7.16 -15.20 2.54
N ARG A 101 -8.17 -15.00 1.70
CA ARG A 101 -9.44 -15.74 1.79
C ARG A 101 -9.25 -17.24 1.58
N SER A 102 -8.51 -17.66 0.56
CA SER A 102 -8.32 -19.07 0.23
C SER A 102 -7.47 -19.82 1.29
N GLU A 103 -6.64 -19.11 2.03
CA GLU A 103 -5.82 -19.67 3.12
C GLU A 103 -6.52 -19.62 4.49
N GLY A 104 -7.78 -19.20 4.53
CA GLY A 104 -8.60 -19.18 5.76
C GLY A 104 -8.28 -18.03 6.71
N LEU A 105 -7.56 -17.00 6.23
CA LEU A 105 -7.37 -15.76 6.99
C LEU A 105 -8.65 -14.94 7.03
N PRO A 106 -8.83 -14.06 8.03
CA PRO A 106 -9.84 -13.01 7.97
C PRO A 106 -9.69 -12.22 6.67
N PRO A 107 -10.79 -11.64 6.14
CA PRO A 107 -10.72 -10.87 4.91
C PRO A 107 -9.68 -9.76 4.99
N ALA A 108 -8.76 -9.73 4.03
CA ALA A 108 -7.78 -8.67 3.91
C ALA A 108 -8.33 -7.48 3.10
N HIS A 109 -7.79 -6.31 3.35
CA HIS A 109 -7.98 -5.14 2.50
C HIS A 109 -6.65 -4.43 2.31
N VAL A 110 -6.50 -3.75 1.19
CA VAL A 110 -5.25 -3.11 0.81
C VAL A 110 -5.50 -1.69 0.31
N GLY A 111 -4.69 -0.76 0.77
CA GLY A 111 -4.60 0.59 0.21
C GLY A 111 -3.26 0.78 -0.48
N VAL A 112 -3.28 1.32 -1.69
CA VAL A 112 -2.10 1.52 -2.53
C VAL A 112 -2.04 2.95 -3.03
N ASN A 113 -0.85 3.54 -3.03
CA ASN A 113 -0.61 4.82 -3.68
C ASN A 113 0.76 4.84 -4.34
N ALA A 114 0.93 5.70 -5.32
CA ALA A 114 2.19 5.89 -6.03
C ALA A 114 2.56 7.37 -6.04
N GLY A 115 3.85 7.65 -6.09
CA GLY A 115 4.34 9.01 -6.15
C GLY A 115 5.74 9.15 -5.56
N PRO A 116 6.23 10.39 -5.38
CA PRO A 116 7.53 10.65 -4.79
C PRO A 116 7.56 10.22 -3.33
N MET A 117 8.66 9.59 -2.94
CA MET A 117 8.92 9.13 -1.57
C MET A 117 10.37 9.38 -1.21
N ILE A 118 10.63 9.52 0.10
CA ILE A 118 11.97 9.56 0.66
C ILE A 118 12.29 8.17 1.20
N TYR A 119 13.42 7.60 0.77
CA TYR A 119 13.95 6.36 1.32
C TYR A 119 15.08 6.70 2.30
N ASP A 120 14.97 6.23 3.52
CA ASP A 120 15.99 6.39 4.55
C ASP A 120 15.99 5.20 5.51
N GLU A 121 17.17 4.65 5.78
CA GLU A 121 17.41 3.54 6.71
C GLU A 121 16.44 2.34 6.56
N GLY A 122 16.13 1.98 5.32
CA GLY A 122 15.26 0.83 5.02
C GLY A 122 13.76 1.13 5.07
N ASP A 123 13.36 2.37 5.25
CA ASP A 123 11.98 2.81 5.30
C ASP A 123 11.67 3.88 4.24
N TYR A 124 10.39 4.02 3.90
CA TYR A 124 9.88 5.04 2.99
C TYR A 124 9.00 6.02 3.73
N PHE A 125 9.16 7.31 3.40
CA PHE A 125 8.47 8.41 4.06
C PHE A 125 7.88 9.38 3.04
N GLY A 126 6.88 10.13 3.46
CA GLY A 126 6.32 11.25 2.73
C GLY A 126 4.81 11.19 2.52
N GLY A 127 4.29 12.15 1.78
CA GLY A 127 2.86 12.28 1.51
C GLY A 127 2.26 11.07 0.80
N THR A 128 3.01 10.49 -0.15
CA THR A 128 2.59 9.27 -0.87
C THR A 128 2.32 8.11 0.08
N VAL A 129 3.21 7.89 1.05
CA VAL A 129 3.07 6.84 2.08
C VAL A 129 1.88 7.11 3.00
N ASN A 130 1.75 8.36 3.46
CA ASN A 130 0.65 8.75 4.34
C ASN A 130 -0.72 8.56 3.67
N ILE A 131 -0.84 8.92 2.41
CA ILE A 131 -2.07 8.73 1.63
C ILE A 131 -2.36 7.23 1.47
N ALA A 132 -1.38 6.39 1.13
CA ALA A 132 -1.57 4.94 1.01
C ALA A 132 -2.10 4.33 2.32
N ALA A 133 -1.53 4.71 3.47
CA ALA A 133 -2.00 4.25 4.77
C ALA A 133 -3.45 4.67 5.06
N ARG A 134 -3.83 5.89 4.70
CA ARG A 134 -5.19 6.40 4.87
C ARG A 134 -6.18 5.72 3.92
N ILE A 135 -5.78 5.44 2.69
CA ILE A 135 -6.59 4.66 1.74
C ILE A 135 -6.83 3.25 2.29
N ALA A 136 -5.81 2.59 2.85
CA ALA A 136 -5.95 1.29 3.50
C ALA A 136 -6.96 1.33 4.67
N SER A 137 -6.93 2.37 5.49
CA SER A 137 -7.88 2.56 6.59
C SER A 137 -9.32 2.79 6.10
N HIS A 138 -9.49 3.30 4.89
CA HIS A 138 -10.80 3.53 4.27
C HIS A 138 -11.35 2.25 3.60
N ALA A 139 -10.47 1.36 3.16
CA ALA A 139 -10.85 0.10 2.51
C ALA A 139 -11.59 -0.83 3.49
N THR A 140 -12.54 -1.56 2.98
CA THR A 140 -13.27 -2.60 3.70
C THR A 140 -12.86 -4.00 3.22
N ALA A 141 -13.38 -5.02 3.87
CA ALA A 141 -13.08 -6.42 3.58
C ALA A 141 -13.03 -6.73 2.07
N ASP A 142 -11.99 -7.41 1.66
CA ASP A 142 -11.74 -7.85 0.27
C ASP A 142 -11.55 -6.73 -0.77
N GLN A 143 -11.37 -5.49 -0.32
CA GLN A 143 -11.10 -4.37 -1.22
C GLN A 143 -9.62 -4.11 -1.41
N VAL A 144 -9.26 -3.77 -2.65
CA VAL A 144 -8.02 -3.09 -3.00
C VAL A 144 -8.39 -1.70 -3.51
N LEU A 145 -8.02 -0.67 -2.76
CA LEU A 145 -8.26 0.73 -3.12
C LEU A 145 -6.94 1.40 -3.50
N VAL A 146 -6.98 2.21 -4.54
CA VAL A 146 -5.82 2.95 -5.02
C VAL A 146 -6.12 4.44 -5.11
N GLY A 147 -5.08 5.27 -4.94
CA GLY A 147 -5.18 6.72 -5.09
C GLY A 147 -5.11 7.16 -6.55
N GLU A 148 -5.56 8.38 -6.80
CA GLU A 148 -5.56 9.00 -8.13
C GLU A 148 -4.15 9.14 -8.74
N ASP A 149 -3.11 9.33 -7.93
CA ASP A 149 -1.74 9.42 -8.43
C ASP A 149 -1.26 8.07 -9.00
N LEU A 150 -1.68 6.97 -8.39
CA LEU A 150 -1.42 5.65 -8.92
C LEU A 150 -2.21 5.40 -10.20
N GLU A 151 -3.49 5.75 -10.22
CA GLU A 151 -4.34 5.58 -11.40
C GLU A 151 -3.74 6.26 -12.63
N ARG A 152 -3.22 7.48 -12.48
CA ARG A 152 -2.53 8.23 -13.55
C ARG A 152 -1.21 7.59 -14.00
N SER A 153 -0.63 6.72 -13.20
CA SER A 153 0.71 6.14 -13.40
C SER A 153 0.70 4.75 -14.02
N VAL A 154 -0.48 4.13 -14.17
CA VAL A 154 -0.61 2.75 -14.63
C VAL A 154 -1.36 2.65 -15.95
N GLU A 155 -0.92 1.69 -16.78
CA GLU A 155 -1.74 1.15 -17.85
C GLU A 155 -2.33 -0.18 -17.34
N PRO A 156 -3.65 -0.25 -17.11
CA PRO A 156 -4.25 -1.46 -16.55
C PRO A 156 -4.11 -2.65 -17.49
N VAL A 157 -3.41 -3.69 -17.05
CA VAL A 157 -3.29 -4.98 -17.73
C VAL A 157 -3.54 -6.09 -16.73
N GLY A 158 -4.60 -6.86 -16.94
CA GLY A 158 -5.04 -7.91 -16.03
C GLY A 158 -5.82 -7.42 -14.81
N PHE A 159 -6.11 -6.13 -14.77
CA PHE A 159 -6.98 -5.50 -13.78
C PHE A 159 -7.65 -4.26 -14.38
N ARG A 160 -8.71 -3.81 -13.77
CA ARG A 160 -9.37 -2.54 -14.07
C ARG A 160 -9.53 -1.70 -12.80
N LEU A 161 -9.56 -0.40 -12.97
CA LEU A 161 -9.79 0.57 -11.90
C LEU A 161 -11.18 1.18 -12.09
N VAL A 162 -12.00 1.11 -11.04
CA VAL A 162 -13.36 1.66 -11.02
C VAL A 162 -13.37 2.81 -10.04
N GLU A 163 -13.72 4.00 -10.50
CA GLU A 163 -13.78 5.18 -9.66
C GLU A 163 -14.82 5.00 -8.54
N VAL A 164 -14.37 5.22 -7.32
CA VAL A 164 -15.24 5.31 -6.13
C VAL A 164 -15.65 6.76 -5.90
N GLY A 165 -14.75 7.69 -6.17
CA GLY A 165 -14.96 9.11 -6.06
C GLY A 165 -14.01 9.80 -5.07
N PRO A 166 -14.21 11.11 -4.83
CA PRO A 166 -13.40 11.85 -3.89
C PRO A 166 -13.76 11.48 -2.45
N VAL A 167 -12.72 11.24 -1.64
CA VAL A 167 -12.83 10.88 -0.23
C VAL A 167 -11.98 11.81 0.60
N GLU A 168 -12.54 12.31 1.70
CA GLU A 168 -11.78 13.03 2.71
C GLU A 168 -10.98 12.04 3.55
N LEU A 169 -9.66 12.14 3.46
CA LEU A 169 -8.73 11.32 4.24
C LEU A 169 -8.20 12.11 5.44
N LYS A 170 -8.19 11.50 6.60
CA LYS A 170 -7.72 12.13 7.84
C LYS A 170 -6.28 12.66 7.69
N GLY A 171 -6.10 13.96 7.92
CA GLY A 171 -4.79 14.62 7.84
C GLY A 171 -4.36 15.02 6.42
N VAL A 172 -5.19 14.77 5.42
CA VAL A 172 -4.97 15.22 4.04
C VAL A 172 -5.85 16.41 3.75
N ARG A 173 -5.26 17.51 3.26
CA ARG A 173 -5.96 18.79 3.12
C ARG A 173 -7.05 18.80 2.08
N LYS A 174 -6.88 18.05 0.99
CA LYS A 174 -7.84 17.99 -0.12
C LYS A 174 -8.40 16.59 -0.24
N PRO A 175 -9.66 16.43 -0.65
CA PRO A 175 -10.18 15.13 -1.00
C PRO A 175 -9.29 14.45 -2.05
N VAL A 176 -9.11 13.14 -1.89
CA VAL A 176 -8.36 12.30 -2.82
C VAL A 176 -9.36 11.43 -3.56
N THR A 177 -9.31 11.44 -4.89
CA THR A 177 -10.12 10.51 -5.67
C THR A 177 -9.51 9.12 -5.56
N ILE A 178 -10.34 8.17 -5.15
CA ILE A 178 -9.93 6.77 -5.00
C ILE A 178 -10.65 5.88 -6.00
N TYR A 179 -10.00 4.78 -6.33
CA TYR A 179 -10.49 3.77 -7.27
C TYR A 179 -10.43 2.41 -6.61
N GLN A 180 -11.38 1.54 -6.92
CA GLN A 180 -11.30 0.14 -6.56
C GLN A 180 -10.64 -0.64 -7.70
N ALA A 181 -9.61 -1.40 -7.35
CA ALA A 181 -9.00 -2.32 -8.29
C ALA A 181 -9.76 -3.66 -8.29
N LEU A 182 -10.03 -4.15 -9.47
CA LEU A 182 -10.72 -5.43 -9.71
C LEU A 182 -9.93 -6.22 -10.74
N ARG A 183 -9.89 -7.55 -10.59
CA ARG A 183 -9.33 -8.39 -11.66
C ARG A 183 -10.18 -8.24 -12.93
N GLU A 184 -9.50 -8.28 -14.07
CA GLU A 184 -10.15 -8.57 -15.33
C GLU A 184 -10.15 -10.10 -15.52
N ASP A 185 -11.32 -10.65 -15.66
CA ASP A 185 -11.49 -12.03 -16.09
C ASP A 185 -11.01 -12.15 -17.55
N CYS A 186 -10.10 -13.09 -17.79
CA CYS A 186 -9.64 -13.42 -19.15
C CYS A 186 -10.75 -14.09 -19.96
#